data_2e3ad86995bfb0984abd95bf89546da9
#
_entry.id   2e3ad86995bfb0984abd95bf89546da9
#
_cell.length_a   1.000
_cell.length_b   1.000
_cell.length_c   1.000
_cell.angle_alpha   90.00
_cell.angle_beta   90.00
_cell.angle_gamma   90.00
#
_symmetry.space_group_name_H-M   'P 1'
#
loop_
_entity.id
_entity.type
_entity.pdbx_description
1 polymer ?
#
loop_
_entity_poly.entity_id
_entity_poly.type
_entity_poly.pdbx_seq_one_letter_code
_entity_poly.pdbx_strand_id
1 'polypeptide(L)' 'MNKIHNTAIIGKNTVIGSNVEIGPYCVVEDGVKIGNDNILHSSVYMSGETDIGNRN' A
#
# COMPACT_ATOMS: atom_id res chain seq x y z
N MET A 1 -5.50 1.96 12.22
CA MET A 1 -4.96 3.22 11.73
C MET A 1 -3.79 2.94 10.80
N ASN A 2 -3.71 3.63 9.69
CA ASN A 2 -2.68 3.36 8.71
C ASN A 2 -1.49 4.29 8.91
N LYS A 3 -0.31 3.76 8.67
CA LYS A 3 0.92 4.55 8.71
C LYS A 3 1.54 4.57 7.32
N ILE A 4 1.53 5.72 6.70
CA ILE A 4 2.07 5.87 5.36
C ILE A 4 3.22 6.86 5.43
N HIS A 5 4.40 6.41 5.04
CA HIS A 5 5.57 7.27 5.04
C HIS A 5 5.37 8.41 4.03
N ASN A 6 5.85 9.61 4.36
CA ASN A 6 5.58 10.77 3.51
C ASN A 6 6.26 10.71 2.15
N THR A 7 7.21 9.82 1.96
CA THR A 7 7.83 9.62 0.65
C THR A 7 7.09 8.58 -0.20
N ALA A 8 6.09 7.91 0.35
CA ALA A 8 5.32 6.93 -0.40
C ALA A 8 4.34 7.64 -1.35
N ILE A 9 4.17 7.07 -2.52
CA ILE A 9 3.26 7.60 -3.52
C ILE A 9 2.09 6.65 -3.67
N ILE A 10 0.89 7.15 -3.42
CA ILE A 10 -0.32 6.34 -3.45
C ILE A 10 -1.24 6.86 -4.55
N GLY A 11 -1.65 5.97 -5.42
CA GLY A 11 -2.55 6.32 -6.52
C GLY A 11 -3.96 6.68 -6.04
N LYS A 12 -4.73 7.31 -6.91
CA LYS A 12 -6.03 7.86 -6.53
C LYS A 12 -7.08 6.82 -6.23
N ASN A 13 -7.08 5.73 -6.98
CA ASN A 13 -8.10 4.69 -6.84
C ASN A 13 -7.61 3.50 -6.04
N THR A 14 -6.67 3.72 -5.17
CA THR A 14 -6.11 2.69 -4.30
C THR A 14 -7.02 2.50 -3.10
N VAL A 15 -7.32 1.24 -2.79
CA VAL A 15 -8.10 0.89 -1.60
C VAL A 15 -7.15 0.30 -0.58
N ILE A 16 -7.12 0.88 0.60
CA ILE A 16 -6.22 0.44 1.68
C ILE A 16 -7.07 0.09 2.89
N GLY A 17 -6.88 -1.10 3.42
CA GLY A 17 -7.59 -1.56 4.59
C GLY A 17 -7.11 -0.91 5.88
N SER A 18 -7.27 -1.59 7.01
CA SER A 18 -6.88 -1.09 8.32
C SER A 18 -5.54 -1.65 8.75
N ASN A 19 -4.83 -0.92 9.61
CA ASN A 19 -3.53 -1.33 10.17
C ASN A 19 -2.49 -1.62 9.09
N VAL A 20 -2.46 -0.80 8.05
CA VAL A 20 -1.50 -0.95 6.97
C VAL A 20 -0.33 0.00 7.20
N GLU A 21 0.88 -0.52 7.12
CA GLU A 21 2.09 0.30 7.16
C GLU A 21 2.72 0.33 5.78
N ILE A 22 2.99 1.52 5.28
CA ILE A 22 3.66 1.70 4.00
C ILE A 22 4.96 2.46 4.25
N GLY A 23 6.07 1.80 3.98
CA GLY A 23 7.39 2.34 4.25
C GLY A 23 7.85 3.38 3.24
N PRO A 24 9.09 3.86 3.39
CA PRO A 24 9.60 4.91 2.50
C PRO A 24 9.80 4.42 1.08
N TYR A 25 9.62 5.33 0.14
CA TYR A 25 9.84 5.09 -1.29
C TYR A 25 8.98 3.99 -1.89
N CYS A 26 7.86 3.67 -1.24
CA CYS A 26 6.89 2.77 -1.82
C CYS A 26 6.07 3.49 -2.87
N VAL A 27 5.75 2.79 -3.96
CA VAL A 27 4.89 3.35 -5.01
C VAL A 27 3.71 2.40 -5.19
N VAL A 28 2.51 2.92 -4.96
CA VAL A 28 1.28 2.17 -5.14
C VAL A 28 0.47 2.90 -6.20
N GLU A 29 0.30 2.28 -7.34
CA GLU A 29 -0.41 2.92 -8.45
C GLU A 29 -1.92 2.73 -8.35
N ASP A 30 -2.64 3.36 -9.26
CA ASP A 30 -4.09 3.28 -9.26
C ASP A 30 -4.58 1.83 -9.41
N GLY A 31 -5.69 1.52 -8.78
CA GLY A 31 -6.33 0.22 -8.92
C GLY A 31 -5.81 -0.86 -8.00
N VAL A 32 -4.84 -0.55 -7.15
CA VAL A 32 -4.30 -1.53 -6.20
C VAL A 32 -5.21 -1.61 -4.98
N LYS A 33 -5.47 -2.83 -4.52
CA LYS A 33 -6.25 -3.07 -3.31
C LYS A 33 -5.36 -3.74 -2.28
N ILE A 34 -5.28 -3.14 -1.11
CA ILE A 34 -4.46 -3.65 -0.01
C ILE A 34 -5.40 -4.00 1.15
N GLY A 35 -5.35 -5.24 1.58
CA GLY A 35 -6.18 -5.70 2.70
C GLY A 35 -5.67 -5.18 4.04
N ASN A 36 -6.17 -5.77 5.13
CA ASN A 36 -5.84 -5.33 6.48
C ASN A 36 -4.53 -5.92 6.96
N ASP A 37 -3.89 -5.27 7.92
CA ASP A 37 -2.71 -5.77 8.63
C ASP A 37 -1.53 -6.07 7.70
N ASN A 38 -1.36 -5.27 6.68
CA ASN A 38 -0.26 -5.42 5.75
C ASN A 38 0.88 -4.47 6.11
N ILE A 39 2.10 -4.92 5.86
CA ILE A 39 3.28 -4.10 6.05
C ILE A 39 4.07 -4.08 4.74
N LEU A 40 4.20 -2.90 4.16
CA LEU A 40 5.03 -2.71 2.98
C LEU A 40 6.35 -2.12 3.44
N HIS A 41 7.40 -2.86 3.21
CA HIS A 41 8.75 -2.40 3.55
C HIS A 41 9.16 -1.29 2.59
N SER A 42 10.40 -0.87 2.65
CA SER A 42 10.84 0.22 1.79
C SER A 42 10.93 -0.21 0.32
N SER A 43 10.73 0.74 -0.57
CA SER A 43 10.95 0.56 -2.01
C SER A 43 10.08 -0.52 -2.66
N VAL A 44 8.86 -0.69 -2.16
CA VAL A 44 7.90 -1.63 -2.76
C VAL A 44 7.16 -0.92 -3.89
N TYR A 45 7.06 -1.57 -5.03
CA TYR A 45 6.32 -1.05 -6.18
C TYR A 45 5.16 -1.96 -6.51
N MET A 46 3.97 -1.39 -6.59
CA MET A 46 2.76 -2.12 -6.96
C MET A 46 2.03 -1.38 -8.06
N SER A 47 1.66 -2.09 -9.10
CA SER A 47 0.97 -1.48 -10.24
C SER A 47 -0.12 -2.40 -10.76
N GLY A 48 -1.06 -1.81 -11.50
CA GLY A 48 -2.15 -2.55 -12.10
C GLY A 48 -3.18 -2.99 -11.08
N GLU A 49 -4.01 -3.92 -11.48
CA GLU A 49 -5.06 -4.45 -10.61
C GLU A 49 -4.48 -5.51 -9.69
N THR A 50 -3.80 -5.07 -8.66
CA THR A 50 -3.21 -5.96 -7.68
C THR A 50 -4.07 -6.00 -6.43
N ASP A 51 -4.41 -7.19 -5.99
CA ASP A 51 -5.18 -7.39 -4.78
C ASP A 51 -4.29 -8.11 -3.77
N ILE A 52 -3.90 -7.38 -2.74
CA ILE A 52 -3.07 -7.93 -1.69
C ILE A 52 -3.97 -8.29 -0.51
N GLY A 53 -3.99 -9.56 -0.16
CA GLY A 53 -4.77 -10.03 0.96
C GLY A 53 -4.29 -9.45 2.29
N ASN A 54 -4.75 -10.04 3.37
CA ASN A 54 -4.40 -9.57 4.71
C ASN A 54 -3.06 -10.14 5.17
N ARG A 55 -2.38 -9.39 5.99
CA ARG A 55 -1.16 -9.82 6.70
C ARG A 55 0.00 -10.22 5.79
N ASN A 56 0.23 -9.44 4.79
CA ASN A 56 1.40 -9.66 3.93
C ASN A 56 2.56 -8.75 4.29
#